data_1deb4cfa7a29c8f3973ce68e14991fc6
#
_entry.id   1deb4cfa7a29c8f3973ce68e14991fc6
#
_cell.length_a   1.000
_cell.length_b   1.000
_cell.length_c   1.000
_cell.angle_alpha   90.00
_cell.angle_beta   90.00
_cell.angle_gamma   90.00
#
_symmetry.space_group_name_H-M   'P 1'
#
loop_
_entity.id
_entity.type
_entity.pdbx_description
1 polymer ?
#
loop_
_entity_poly.entity_id
_entity_poly.type
_entity_poly.pdbx_seq_one_letter_code
_entity_poly.pdbx_strand_id
1 'polypeptide(L)'
;MLFRSVRNRKGCVIVVNKWDLVEKGNNTMKEWKEALAKKLAPFNDIPIIFTSVLNKQRILEVLQTAIRVYENRKRRVATSALNDYLLPIIENYPPPATKGKYIKIKYVMQLPTPTPQFACFVNLPQYIKDPYRRFLENKIREEWDFSGVPIQIYFRQK
;
A
#
# COMPACT_ATOMS: atom_id res chain seq x y z
N MET A 1 17.98 0.93 -2.48
CA MET A 1 17.24 0.55 -3.71
C MET A 1 15.72 0.67 -3.56
N LEU A 2 15.11 0.06 -2.55
CA LEU A 2 13.66 0.09 -2.34
C LEU A 2 13.07 1.50 -2.31
N PHE A 3 13.69 2.42 -1.58
CA PHE A 3 13.27 3.83 -1.52
C PHE A 3 13.20 4.49 -2.90
N ARG A 4 14.11 4.13 -3.83
CA ARG A 4 14.08 4.65 -5.18
C ARG A 4 12.89 4.14 -5.98
N SER A 5 12.54 2.85 -5.84
CA SER A 5 11.38 2.26 -6.49
C SER A 5 10.07 2.87 -6.00
N VAL A 6 9.93 3.02 -4.68
CA VAL A 6 8.75 3.67 -4.08
C VAL A 6 8.67 5.14 -4.48
N ARG A 7 9.78 5.86 -4.46
CA ARG A 7 9.87 7.26 -4.90
C ARG A 7 9.44 7.43 -6.35
N ASN A 8 9.81 6.47 -7.21
CA ASN A 8 9.41 6.43 -8.62
C ASN A 8 8.05 5.75 -8.85
N ARG A 9 7.30 5.45 -7.79
CA ARG A 9 5.95 4.85 -7.86
C ARG A 9 5.92 3.53 -8.63
N LYS A 10 6.96 2.71 -8.48
CA LYS A 10 7.06 1.40 -9.11
C LYS A 10 6.49 0.33 -8.18
N GLY A 11 5.81 -0.65 -8.74
CA GLY A 11 5.47 -1.86 -8.03
C GLY A 11 6.73 -2.65 -7.67
N CYS A 12 6.71 -3.34 -6.52
CA CYS A 12 7.85 -4.08 -6.00
C CYS A 12 7.44 -5.48 -5.55
N VAL A 13 8.29 -6.44 -5.85
CA VAL A 13 8.28 -7.79 -5.27
C VAL A 13 9.69 -8.06 -4.74
N ILE A 14 9.80 -8.63 -3.55
CA ILE A 14 11.08 -9.02 -2.98
C ILE A 14 11.26 -10.51 -3.17
N VAL A 15 12.37 -10.87 -3.80
CA VAL A 15 12.74 -12.26 -4.02
C VAL A 15 13.97 -12.57 -3.16
N VAL A 16 13.80 -13.49 -2.22
CA VAL A 16 14.89 -14.04 -1.40
C VAL A 16 15.33 -15.34 -2.04
N ASN A 17 16.41 -15.26 -2.84
CA ASN A 17 16.95 -16.41 -3.54
C ASN A 17 17.91 -17.23 -2.69
N LYS A 18 18.31 -18.41 -3.17
CA LYS A 18 19.17 -19.38 -2.48
C LYS A 18 18.58 -19.89 -1.16
N TRP A 19 17.25 -20.02 -1.12
CA TRP A 19 16.54 -20.51 0.06
C TRP A 19 16.87 -21.97 0.43
N ASP A 20 17.47 -22.70 -0.51
CA ASP A 20 18.02 -24.05 -0.31
C ASP A 20 19.21 -24.08 0.67
N LEU A 21 19.98 -22.99 0.78
CA LEU A 21 21.16 -22.89 1.64
C LEU A 21 20.82 -22.51 3.09
N VAL A 22 19.57 -22.19 3.39
CA VAL A 22 19.15 -21.81 4.72
C VAL A 22 18.72 -23.05 5.50
N GLU A 23 19.30 -23.26 6.69
CA GLU A 23 18.84 -24.28 7.62
C GLU A 23 17.39 -24.00 8.06
N LYS A 24 16.53 -25.00 7.88
CA LYS A 24 15.08 -24.84 8.05
C LYS A 24 14.61 -25.43 9.35
N GLY A 25 14.21 -24.57 10.29
CA GLY A 25 13.39 -24.92 11.44
C GLY A 25 11.91 -24.63 11.17
N ASN A 26 11.04 -24.98 12.13
CA ASN A 26 9.59 -24.84 11.98
C ASN A 26 9.10 -23.41 11.72
N ASN A 27 9.85 -22.40 12.16
CA ASN A 27 9.48 -20.98 12.05
C ASN A 27 10.41 -20.13 11.18
N THR A 28 11.45 -20.70 10.58
CA THR A 28 12.50 -19.96 9.87
C THR A 28 11.95 -18.97 8.84
N MET A 29 10.98 -19.40 8.02
CA MET A 29 10.40 -18.52 6.99
C MET A 29 9.62 -17.34 7.60
N LYS A 30 8.93 -17.55 8.72
CA LYS A 30 8.18 -16.53 9.43
C LYS A 30 9.12 -15.50 10.04
N GLU A 31 10.16 -15.96 10.71
CA GLU A 31 11.20 -15.10 11.32
C GLU A 31 11.90 -14.22 10.28
N TRP A 32 12.24 -14.81 9.11
CA TRP A 32 12.81 -14.05 7.99
C TRP A 32 11.85 -13.00 7.43
N LYS A 33 10.57 -13.36 7.27
CA LYS A 33 9.55 -12.40 6.84
C LYS A 33 9.42 -11.23 7.82
N GLU A 34 9.35 -11.51 9.11
CA GLU A 34 9.26 -10.48 10.17
C GLU A 34 10.51 -9.59 10.21
N ALA A 35 11.70 -10.18 10.11
CA ALA A 35 12.95 -9.43 10.07
C ALA A 35 13.04 -8.51 8.83
N LEU A 36 12.59 -9.01 7.67
CA LEU A 36 12.51 -8.22 6.44
C LEU A 36 11.46 -7.12 6.56
N ALA A 37 10.26 -7.41 7.07
CA ALA A 37 9.21 -6.42 7.27
C ALA A 37 9.69 -5.25 8.15
N LYS A 38 10.41 -5.53 9.24
CA LYS A 38 11.02 -4.49 10.09
C LYS A 38 12.01 -3.61 9.31
N LYS A 39 12.82 -4.21 8.42
CA LYS A 39 13.78 -3.47 7.59
C LYS A 39 13.13 -2.69 6.45
N LEU A 40 11.96 -3.13 6.00
CA LEU A 40 11.22 -2.53 4.90
C LEU A 40 10.25 -1.43 5.35
N ALA A 41 10.02 -1.31 6.65
CA ALA A 41 9.12 -0.30 7.20
C ALA A 41 9.40 1.09 6.60
N PRO A 42 8.38 1.86 6.23
CA PRO A 42 6.96 1.66 6.46
C PRO A 42 6.22 0.81 5.39
N PHE A 43 6.92 0.16 4.46
CA PHE A 43 6.34 -0.59 3.33
C PHE A 43 6.10 -2.06 3.72
N ASN A 44 5.03 -2.31 4.45
CA ASN A 44 4.74 -3.64 5.03
C ASN A 44 3.96 -4.56 4.10
N ASP A 45 3.50 -4.06 2.97
CA ASP A 45 2.62 -4.78 2.03
C ASP A 45 3.33 -5.29 0.77
N ILE A 46 4.67 -5.21 0.74
CA ILE A 46 5.45 -5.72 -0.38
C ILE A 46 5.50 -7.24 -0.31
N PRO A 47 5.08 -7.97 -1.37
CA PRO A 47 5.20 -9.43 -1.41
C PRO A 47 6.64 -9.88 -1.29
N ILE A 48 6.89 -10.88 -0.43
CA ILE A 48 8.20 -11.49 -0.21
C ILE A 48 8.09 -12.96 -0.56
N ILE A 49 8.91 -13.41 -1.52
CA ILE A 49 8.92 -14.80 -1.99
C ILE A 49 10.31 -15.37 -1.79
N PHE A 50 10.36 -16.52 -1.13
CA PHE A 50 11.60 -17.28 -0.92
C PHE A 50 11.76 -18.32 -2.01
N THR A 51 12.83 -18.25 -2.78
CA THR A 51 13.08 -19.07 -3.96
C THR A 51 14.40 -19.81 -3.90
N SER A 52 14.47 -20.92 -4.62
CA SER A 52 15.74 -21.52 -5.02
C SER A 52 15.70 -21.72 -6.53
N VAL A 53 16.52 -20.97 -7.23
CA VAL A 53 16.66 -21.13 -8.69
C VAL A 53 17.29 -22.49 -9.02
N LEU A 54 18.27 -22.93 -8.22
CA LEU A 54 18.95 -24.22 -8.40
C LEU A 54 17.94 -25.38 -8.33
N ASN A 55 17.06 -25.36 -7.32
CA ASN A 55 16.04 -26.41 -7.10
C ASN A 55 14.70 -26.10 -7.80
N LYS A 56 14.65 -25.07 -8.65
CA LYS A 56 13.43 -24.62 -9.36
C LYS A 56 12.24 -24.34 -8.42
N GLN A 57 12.50 -23.95 -7.18
CA GLN A 57 11.49 -23.73 -6.15
C GLN A 57 10.87 -22.33 -6.30
N ARG A 58 9.53 -22.26 -6.42
CA ARG A 58 8.70 -21.05 -6.45
C ARG A 58 9.07 -20.01 -7.52
N ILE A 59 9.73 -20.40 -8.60
CA ILE A 59 10.10 -19.47 -9.69
C ILE A 59 8.84 -18.96 -10.39
N LEU A 60 7.87 -19.83 -10.67
CA LEU A 60 6.61 -19.43 -11.29
C LEU A 60 5.77 -18.52 -10.39
N GLU A 61 5.81 -18.74 -9.08
CA GLU A 61 5.16 -17.87 -8.09
C GLU A 61 5.69 -16.43 -8.15
N VAL A 62 7.00 -16.25 -8.39
CA VAL A 62 7.59 -14.91 -8.58
C VAL A 62 6.98 -14.20 -9.79
N LEU A 63 6.86 -14.90 -10.92
CA LEU A 63 6.28 -14.34 -12.14
C LEU A 63 4.80 -13.99 -11.93
N GLN A 64 4.03 -14.90 -11.37
CA GLN A 64 2.61 -14.67 -11.07
C GLN A 64 2.42 -13.49 -10.11
N THR A 65 3.27 -13.38 -9.08
CA THR A 65 3.22 -12.26 -8.14
C THR A 65 3.61 -10.94 -8.81
N ALA A 66 4.60 -10.95 -9.69
CA ALA A 66 4.99 -9.76 -10.45
C ALA A 66 3.84 -9.27 -11.36
N ILE A 67 3.14 -10.19 -12.03
CA ILE A 67 1.95 -9.87 -12.83
C ILE A 67 0.85 -9.29 -11.94
N ARG A 68 0.56 -9.89 -10.78
CA ARG A 68 -0.42 -9.38 -9.83
C ARG A 68 -0.09 -7.96 -9.37
N VAL A 69 1.16 -7.69 -9.00
CA VAL A 69 1.61 -6.35 -8.61
C VAL A 69 1.47 -5.36 -9.78
N TYR A 70 1.74 -5.78 -11.01
CA TYR A 70 1.52 -4.95 -12.19
C TYR A 70 0.03 -4.61 -12.39
N GLU A 71 -0.86 -5.59 -12.23
CA GLU A 71 -2.31 -5.36 -12.31
C GLU A 71 -2.80 -4.47 -11.15
N ASN A 72 -2.31 -4.67 -9.93
CA ASN A 72 -2.60 -3.80 -8.80
C ASN A 72 -2.18 -2.34 -9.08
N ARG A 73 -1.07 -2.13 -9.79
CA ARG A 73 -0.62 -0.79 -10.19
C ARG A 73 -1.59 -0.14 -11.18
N LYS A 74 -2.22 -0.92 -12.03
CA LYS A 74 -3.20 -0.45 -13.03
C LYS A 74 -4.62 -0.36 -12.50
N ARG A 75 -4.87 -0.93 -11.33
CA ARG A 75 -6.20 -1.03 -10.73
C ARG A 75 -6.91 0.32 -10.67
N ARG A 76 -8.15 0.32 -11.11
CA ARG A 76 -9.05 1.47 -11.02
C ARG A 76 -10.22 1.12 -10.11
N VAL A 77 -10.51 2.05 -9.21
CA VAL A 77 -11.65 1.96 -8.29
C VAL A 77 -12.63 3.06 -8.65
N ALA A 78 -13.88 2.69 -8.82
CA ALA A 78 -14.95 3.65 -9.12
C ALA A 78 -15.12 4.66 -7.96
N THR A 79 -15.40 5.92 -8.29
CA THR A 79 -15.58 6.97 -7.28
C THR A 79 -16.73 6.67 -6.34
N SER A 80 -17.82 6.07 -6.84
CA SER A 80 -18.95 5.63 -5.99
C SER A 80 -18.47 4.61 -4.95
N ALA A 81 -17.82 3.52 -5.38
CA ALA A 81 -17.32 2.48 -4.46
C ALA A 81 -16.35 3.04 -3.42
N LEU A 82 -15.46 3.97 -3.82
CA LEU A 82 -14.56 4.66 -2.88
C LEU A 82 -15.33 5.44 -1.81
N ASN A 83 -16.35 6.18 -2.20
CA ASN A 83 -17.12 6.99 -1.26
C ASN A 83 -18.06 6.14 -0.41
N ASP A 84 -18.72 5.13 -0.98
CA ASP A 84 -19.59 4.21 -0.24
C ASP A 84 -18.83 3.48 0.89
N TYR A 85 -17.56 3.16 0.65
CA TYR A 85 -16.71 2.53 1.65
C TYR A 85 -16.07 3.53 2.62
N LEU A 86 -15.43 4.60 2.11
CA LEU A 86 -14.60 5.48 2.93
C LEU A 86 -15.39 6.52 3.71
N LEU A 87 -16.50 7.08 3.17
CA LEU A 87 -17.21 8.15 3.87
C LEU A 87 -17.80 7.73 5.22
N PRO A 88 -18.42 6.55 5.39
CA PRO A 88 -18.86 6.09 6.70
C PRO A 88 -17.70 5.92 7.70
N ILE A 89 -16.54 5.45 7.23
CA ILE A 89 -15.34 5.31 8.07
C ILE A 89 -14.83 6.68 8.50
N ILE A 90 -14.81 7.66 7.59
CA ILE A 90 -14.38 9.03 7.86
C ILE A 90 -15.35 9.74 8.83
N GLU A 91 -16.65 9.47 8.72
CA GLU A 91 -17.65 10.01 9.65
C GLU A 91 -17.46 9.48 11.07
N ASN A 92 -17.17 8.19 11.21
CA ASN A 92 -16.89 7.58 12.51
C ASN A 92 -15.52 8.00 13.08
N TYR A 93 -14.53 8.24 12.23
CA TYR A 93 -13.17 8.62 12.60
C TYR A 93 -12.71 9.84 11.80
N PRO A 94 -13.26 11.04 12.08
CA PRO A 94 -12.92 12.25 11.33
C PRO A 94 -11.47 12.69 11.60
N PRO A 95 -10.88 13.48 10.69
CA PRO A 95 -9.58 14.07 10.92
C PRO A 95 -9.61 14.91 12.23
N PRO A 96 -8.56 14.81 13.09
CA PRO A 96 -8.49 15.56 14.32
C PRO A 96 -8.65 17.06 14.08
N ALA A 97 -9.51 17.72 14.86
CA ALA A 97 -9.65 19.16 14.81
C ALA A 97 -8.30 19.82 15.13
N THR A 98 -7.94 20.84 14.37
CA THR A 98 -6.69 21.58 14.56
C THR A 98 -7.01 23.05 14.77
N LYS A 99 -6.51 23.63 15.88
CA LYS A 99 -6.76 25.03 16.26
C LYS A 99 -8.26 25.38 16.32
N GLY A 100 -9.09 24.49 16.86
CA GLY A 100 -10.53 24.66 16.96
C GLY A 100 -11.30 24.56 15.63
N LYS A 101 -10.63 24.22 14.53
CA LYS A 101 -11.26 24.09 13.21
C LYS A 101 -11.58 22.61 12.89
N TYR A 102 -12.82 22.35 12.53
CA TYR A 102 -13.27 21.03 12.08
C TYR A 102 -12.91 20.80 10.62
N ILE A 103 -12.29 19.65 10.37
CA ILE A 103 -11.90 19.24 9.03
C ILE A 103 -12.95 18.25 8.50
N LYS A 104 -13.56 18.59 7.37
CA LYS A 104 -14.58 17.74 6.71
C LYS A 104 -14.08 17.29 5.35
N ILE A 105 -13.97 15.98 5.15
CA ILE A 105 -13.74 15.36 3.84
C ILE A 105 -15.10 15.19 3.16
N LYS A 106 -15.24 15.77 1.96
CA LYS A 106 -16.51 15.78 1.22
C LYS A 106 -16.66 14.56 0.32
N TYR A 107 -15.60 14.18 -0.37
CA TYR A 107 -15.55 12.99 -1.20
C TYR A 107 -14.10 12.62 -1.54
N VAL A 108 -13.93 11.39 -2.02
CA VAL A 108 -12.66 10.82 -2.44
C VAL A 108 -12.78 10.31 -3.87
N MET A 109 -11.75 10.50 -4.69
CA MET A 109 -11.68 9.93 -6.03
C MET A 109 -10.29 9.43 -6.35
N GLN A 110 -10.19 8.43 -7.23
CA GLN A 110 -8.91 8.04 -7.81
C GLN A 110 -8.60 8.92 -9.01
N LEU A 111 -7.38 9.47 -9.05
CA LEU A 111 -6.93 10.29 -10.17
C LEU A 111 -6.62 9.43 -11.41
N PRO A 112 -6.84 9.94 -12.62
CA PRO A 112 -6.56 9.23 -13.87
C PRO A 112 -5.05 9.22 -14.19
N THR A 113 -4.26 8.63 -13.30
CA THR A 113 -2.79 8.57 -13.39
C THR A 113 -2.33 7.11 -13.56
N PRO A 114 -1.15 6.84 -14.15
CA PRO A 114 -0.64 5.47 -14.34
C PRO A 114 -0.36 4.70 -13.05
N THR A 115 -0.43 5.37 -11.91
CA THR A 115 -0.18 4.80 -10.57
C THR A 115 -1.34 5.13 -9.65
N PRO A 116 -1.62 4.32 -8.60
CA PRO A 116 -2.69 4.59 -7.67
C PRO A 116 -2.48 5.90 -6.91
N GLN A 117 -3.25 6.91 -7.26
CA GLN A 117 -3.28 8.22 -6.61
C GLN A 117 -4.72 8.58 -6.30
N PHE A 118 -4.98 8.99 -5.09
CA PHE A 118 -6.31 9.36 -4.60
C PHE A 118 -6.32 10.81 -4.18
N ALA A 119 -7.37 11.52 -4.53
CA ALA A 119 -7.62 12.89 -4.10
C ALA A 119 -8.81 12.91 -3.14
N CYS A 120 -8.57 13.37 -1.92
CA CYS A 120 -9.59 13.66 -0.93
C CYS A 120 -9.90 15.15 -0.97
N PHE A 121 -11.15 15.50 -1.24
CA PHE A 121 -11.60 16.89 -1.28
C PHE A 121 -12.11 17.32 0.09
N VAL A 122 -11.46 18.32 0.65
CA VAL A 122 -11.63 18.75 2.03
C VAL A 122 -11.78 20.26 2.13
N ASN A 123 -12.33 20.74 3.22
CA ASN A 123 -12.45 22.18 3.49
C ASN A 123 -11.11 22.83 3.88
N LEU A 124 -10.24 22.11 4.61
CA LEU A 124 -9.01 22.63 5.21
C LEU A 124 -7.84 21.64 5.04
N PRO A 125 -7.32 21.45 3.81
CA PRO A 125 -6.31 20.42 3.52
C PRO A 125 -5.00 20.60 4.28
N GLN A 126 -4.61 21.84 4.59
CA GLN A 126 -3.37 22.19 5.28
C GLN A 126 -3.28 21.72 6.74
N TYR A 127 -4.41 21.33 7.33
CA TYR A 127 -4.44 20.85 8.71
C TYR A 127 -4.46 19.33 8.86
N ILE A 128 -4.53 18.58 7.74
CA ILE A 128 -4.48 17.12 7.79
C ILE A 128 -3.03 16.65 7.93
N LYS A 129 -2.78 15.91 9.01
CA LYS A 129 -1.46 15.38 9.35
C LYS A 129 -1.20 14.00 8.72
N ASP A 130 0.08 13.64 8.60
CA ASP A 130 0.51 12.36 8.03
C ASP A 130 -0.09 11.10 8.70
N PRO A 131 -0.33 11.05 10.03
CA PRO A 131 -0.99 9.88 10.63
C PRO A 131 -2.38 9.61 10.05
N TYR A 132 -3.16 10.65 9.77
CA TYR A 132 -4.49 10.49 9.17
C TYR A 132 -4.42 10.07 7.70
N ARG A 133 -3.40 10.55 6.96
CA ARG A 133 -3.12 10.07 5.60
C ARG A 133 -2.83 8.57 5.58
N ARG A 134 -2.00 8.09 6.52
CA ARG A 134 -1.69 6.66 6.66
C ARG A 134 -2.91 5.83 7.06
N PHE A 135 -3.78 6.38 7.91
CA PHE A 135 -5.04 5.75 8.27
C PHE A 135 -5.91 5.50 7.03
N LEU A 136 -6.11 6.51 6.19
CA LEU A 136 -6.89 6.38 4.94
C LEU A 136 -6.21 5.42 3.95
N GLU A 137 -4.88 5.46 3.84
CA GLU A 137 -4.14 4.52 3.01
C GLU A 137 -4.36 3.08 3.46
N ASN A 138 -4.29 2.80 4.75
CA ASN A 138 -4.54 1.48 5.30
C ASN A 138 -5.99 1.03 5.01
N LYS A 139 -6.97 1.91 5.16
CA LYS A 139 -8.37 1.58 4.83
C LYS A 139 -8.58 1.26 3.35
N ILE A 140 -7.92 1.98 2.46
CA ILE A 140 -7.95 1.66 1.02
C ILE A 140 -7.32 0.27 0.75
N ARG A 141 -6.21 -0.06 1.44
CA ARG A 141 -5.55 -1.37 1.30
C ARG A 141 -6.32 -2.53 1.91
N GLU A 142 -7.15 -2.27 2.93
CA GLU A 142 -8.03 -3.28 3.54
C GLU A 142 -9.12 -3.73 2.57
N GLU A 143 -9.65 -2.81 1.74
CA GLU A 143 -10.75 -3.10 0.82
C GLU A 143 -10.25 -3.52 -0.57
N TRP A 144 -9.19 -2.89 -1.08
CA TRP A 144 -8.67 -3.18 -2.41
C TRP A 144 -7.22 -3.66 -2.37
N ASP A 145 -6.92 -4.74 -3.09
CA ASP A 145 -5.55 -5.26 -3.18
C ASP A 145 -4.66 -4.28 -3.97
N PHE A 146 -3.84 -3.54 -3.24
CA PHE A 146 -2.74 -2.73 -3.76
C PHE A 146 -1.38 -3.24 -3.27
N SER A 147 -1.30 -4.53 -2.90
CA SER A 147 -0.05 -5.12 -2.42
C SER A 147 1.09 -4.93 -3.42
N GLY A 148 2.25 -4.58 -2.90
CA GLY A 148 3.44 -4.29 -3.67
C GLY A 148 3.45 -2.96 -4.42
N VAL A 149 2.40 -2.12 -4.30
CA VAL A 149 2.28 -0.86 -5.03
C VAL A 149 2.16 0.32 -4.07
N PRO A 150 2.98 1.37 -4.20
CA PRO A 150 2.82 2.58 -3.40
C PRO A 150 1.55 3.34 -3.80
N ILE A 151 0.75 3.68 -2.79
CA ILE A 151 -0.42 4.55 -2.92
C ILE A 151 -0.03 5.98 -2.53
N GLN A 152 -0.66 6.95 -3.16
CA GLN A 152 -0.52 8.34 -2.79
C GLN A 152 -1.89 8.97 -2.54
N ILE A 153 -2.01 9.68 -1.42
CA ILE A 153 -3.23 10.41 -1.07
C ILE A 153 -2.90 11.90 -1.03
N TYR A 154 -3.67 12.66 -1.78
CA TYR A 154 -3.61 14.12 -1.83
C TYR A 154 -4.85 14.71 -1.20
N PHE A 155 -4.68 15.76 -0.42
CA PHE A 155 -5.78 16.54 0.11
C PHE A 155 -5.88 17.83 -0.71
N ARG A 156 -7.04 18.09 -1.28
CA ARG A 156 -7.32 19.24 -2.11
C ARG A 156 -8.48 20.04 -1.55
N GLN A 157 -8.39 21.33 -1.64
CA GLN A 157 -9.52 22.20 -1.33
C GLN A 157 -10.57 22.10 -2.45
N LYS A 158 -11.84 22.06 -2.04
CA LYS A 158 -12.97 22.14 -2.97
C LYS A 158 -13.43 23.57 -3.07
#